data_bc4cec1191331535994e26930856d080
#
_entry.id   bc4cec1191331535994e26930856d080
#
_cell.length_a   1.000
_cell.length_b   1.000
_cell.length_c   1.000
_cell.angle_alpha   90.00
_cell.angle_beta   90.00
_cell.angle_gamma   90.00
#
_symmetry.space_group_name_H-M   'P 1'
#
loop_
_entity.id
_entity.type
_entity.pdbx_description
1 polymer ?
#
loop_
_entity_poly.entity_id
_entity_poly.type
_entity_poly.pdbx_seq_one_letter_code
_entity_poly.pdbx_strand_id
1 'polypeptide(L)'
;MARVNHKRVKQLLNEKRSRITDRQFFTSRILAGHFEDMAMAQTRRYKYNRRIHVAISWSPKSGEVACTNNLSVLINAGHRLVTQNRGRENRYEIVCGLFAHELGHCLYTDFLAGQTYNNYLSREKWYPEPPAYKLPKDTVSERALWEYVRLEPRNNEMLRYVAHHISNVIE
;
A
#
# COMPACT_ATOMS: atom_id res chain seq x y z
N MET A 1 17.02 22.00 -13.24
CA MET A 1 16.56 20.63 -12.88
C MET A 1 17.58 20.03 -11.94
N ALA A 2 17.24 19.87 -10.66
CA ALA A 2 18.15 19.24 -9.69
C ALA A 2 18.19 17.73 -9.98
N ARG A 3 19.32 17.23 -10.45
CA ARG A 3 19.58 15.78 -10.53
C ARG A 3 19.58 15.23 -9.11
N VAL A 4 18.65 14.31 -8.82
CA VAL A 4 18.65 13.54 -7.58
C VAL A 4 20.00 12.84 -7.45
N ASN A 5 20.78 13.27 -6.47
CA ASN A 5 22.15 12.78 -6.32
C ASN A 5 22.15 11.60 -5.34
N HIS A 6 21.92 10.38 -5.86
CA HIS A 6 22.02 9.14 -5.10
C HIS A 6 23.34 9.00 -4.31
N LYS A 7 24.44 9.58 -4.82
CA LYS A 7 25.70 9.69 -4.08
C LYS A 7 25.55 10.48 -2.79
N ARG A 8 24.76 11.56 -2.80
CA ARG A 8 24.57 12.42 -1.62
C ARG A 8 23.74 11.75 -0.55
N VAL A 9 22.74 10.94 -0.93
CA VAL A 9 21.98 10.13 0.03
C VAL A 9 22.86 9.04 0.63
N LYS A 10 23.65 8.34 -0.17
CA LYS A 10 24.66 7.36 0.32
C LYS A 10 25.71 8.01 1.21
N GLN A 11 26.18 9.20 0.90
CA GLN A 11 27.09 9.95 1.76
C GLN A 11 26.44 10.33 3.08
N LEU A 12 25.20 10.86 3.07
CA LEU A 12 24.43 11.15 4.29
C LEU A 12 24.17 9.90 5.13
N LEU A 13 23.95 8.77 4.48
CA LEU A 13 23.82 7.46 5.14
C LEU A 13 25.14 7.06 5.81
N ASN A 14 26.28 7.34 5.19
CA ASN A 14 27.61 6.92 5.70
C ASN A 14 28.25 7.90 6.67
N GLU A 15 28.19 9.20 6.41
CA GLU A 15 28.89 10.22 7.18
C GLU A 15 28.24 10.54 8.54
N LYS A 16 26.95 10.28 8.70
CA LYS A 16 26.21 10.54 9.96
C LYS A 16 25.76 9.29 10.70
N ARG A 17 26.28 8.12 10.34
CA ARG A 17 25.92 6.83 10.97
C ARG A 17 26.03 6.82 12.51
N SER A 18 26.92 7.60 13.06
CA SER A 18 27.20 7.60 14.53
C SER A 18 26.42 8.64 15.33
N ARG A 19 25.76 9.61 14.69
CA ARG A 19 25.21 10.78 15.41
C ARG A 19 23.68 10.91 15.40
N ILE A 20 22.96 10.25 14.49
CA ILE A 20 21.51 10.33 14.43
C ILE A 20 20.88 8.95 14.60
N THR A 21 19.76 8.88 15.31
CA THR A 21 18.98 7.66 15.47
C THR A 21 18.26 7.29 14.17
N ASP A 22 17.83 6.04 14.02
CA ASP A 22 17.04 5.63 12.87
C ASP A 22 15.71 6.39 12.79
N ARG A 23 15.08 6.63 13.95
CA ARG A 23 13.89 7.49 14.00
C ARG A 23 14.16 8.86 13.39
N GLN A 24 15.22 9.55 13.80
CA GLN A 24 15.57 10.87 13.28
C GLN A 24 15.92 10.83 11.79
N PHE A 25 16.57 9.76 11.34
CA PHE A 25 16.91 9.58 9.93
C PHE A 25 15.65 9.40 9.08
N PHE A 26 14.81 8.43 9.43
CA PHE A 26 13.62 8.10 8.62
C PHE A 26 12.57 9.20 8.65
N THR A 27 12.37 9.89 9.78
CA THR A 27 11.40 11.00 9.85
C THR A 27 11.98 12.34 9.39
N SER A 28 13.15 12.35 8.78
CA SER A 28 13.75 13.58 8.30
C SER A 28 13.03 14.12 7.06
N ARG A 29 12.84 15.43 7.01
CA ARG A 29 12.27 16.12 5.84
C ARG A 29 13.11 15.92 4.58
N ILE A 30 14.43 15.73 4.75
CA ILE A 30 15.35 15.49 3.63
C ILE A 30 15.02 14.15 2.95
N LEU A 31 14.75 13.11 3.74
CA LEU A 31 14.39 11.80 3.20
C LEU A 31 13.00 11.83 2.54
N ALA A 32 12.02 12.45 3.18
CA ALA A 32 10.69 12.64 2.59
C ALA A 32 10.78 13.41 1.27
N GLY A 33 11.52 14.51 1.21
CA GLY A 33 11.74 15.27 -0.02
C GLY A 33 12.46 14.47 -1.11
N HIS A 34 13.38 13.57 -0.73
CA HIS A 34 14.01 12.66 -1.70
C HIS A 34 12.97 11.74 -2.37
N PHE A 35 12.05 11.16 -1.60
CA PHE A 35 10.98 10.34 -2.16
C PHE A 35 9.97 11.16 -2.98
N GLU A 36 9.67 12.39 -2.57
CA GLU A 36 8.84 13.30 -3.39
C GLU A 36 9.50 13.58 -4.75
N ASP A 37 10.82 13.80 -4.79
CA ASP A 37 11.57 14.00 -6.04
C ASP A 37 11.56 12.73 -6.91
N MET A 38 11.66 11.55 -6.31
CA MET A 38 11.55 10.28 -7.01
C MET A 38 10.14 10.09 -7.59
N ALA A 39 9.09 10.36 -6.81
CA ALA A 39 7.71 10.31 -7.27
C ALA A 39 7.49 11.26 -8.45
N MET A 40 7.97 12.49 -8.36
CA MET A 40 7.88 13.47 -9.44
C MET A 40 8.61 13.00 -10.71
N ALA A 41 9.76 12.38 -10.57
CA ALA A 41 10.52 11.84 -11.71
C ALA A 41 9.76 10.72 -12.43
N GLN A 42 9.07 9.87 -11.68
CA GLN A 42 8.29 8.76 -12.25
C GLN A 42 6.96 9.25 -12.85
N THR A 43 6.23 10.13 -12.18
CA THR A 43 4.93 10.63 -12.66
C THR A 43 5.03 11.44 -13.95
N ARG A 44 6.16 12.07 -14.25
CA ARG A 44 6.40 12.77 -15.52
C ARG A 44 6.24 11.89 -16.75
N ARG A 45 6.53 10.60 -16.66
CA ARG A 45 6.41 9.64 -17.77
C ARG A 45 4.95 9.31 -18.12
N TYR A 46 4.02 9.48 -17.17
CA TYR A 46 2.65 9.02 -17.29
C TYR A 46 1.62 10.14 -17.55
N LYS A 47 2.01 11.31 -18.06
CA LYS A 47 1.13 12.47 -18.29
C LYS A 47 0.43 13.00 -17.02
N TYR A 48 0.64 12.39 -15.87
CA TYR A 48 0.12 12.84 -14.58
C TYR A 48 1.16 13.74 -13.92
N ASN A 49 1.13 15.03 -14.23
CA ASN A 49 2.02 16.00 -13.59
C ASN A 49 1.49 16.31 -12.17
N ARG A 50 1.37 15.28 -11.33
CA ARG A 50 0.89 15.42 -9.95
C ARG A 50 2.07 15.43 -8.99
N ARG A 51 2.04 16.39 -8.07
CA ARG A 51 2.94 16.35 -6.93
C ARG A 51 2.36 15.39 -5.90
N ILE A 52 3.06 14.31 -5.66
CA ILE A 52 2.74 13.33 -4.61
C ILE A 52 3.53 13.72 -3.37
N HIS A 53 2.83 13.96 -2.26
CA HIS A 53 3.45 14.24 -0.98
C HIS A 53 3.86 12.95 -0.29
N VAL A 54 5.04 12.93 0.30
CA VAL A 54 5.53 11.77 1.05
C VAL A 54 5.75 12.14 2.51
N ALA A 55 5.11 11.39 3.41
CA ALA A 55 5.31 11.49 4.84
C ALA A 55 5.84 10.18 5.41
N ILE A 56 6.89 10.25 6.22
CA ILE A 56 7.45 9.08 6.88
C ILE A 56 7.27 9.25 8.38
N SER A 57 6.52 8.36 8.99
CA SER A 57 6.25 8.30 10.42
C SER A 57 7.11 7.27 11.13
N TRP A 58 7.09 7.32 12.46
CA TRP A 58 7.74 6.33 13.30
C TRP A 58 6.77 5.90 14.41
N SER A 59 5.95 4.91 14.14
CA SER A 59 4.89 4.43 15.03
C SER A 59 4.99 2.91 15.24
N PRO A 60 5.80 2.43 16.19
CA PRO A 60 6.04 1.00 16.38
C PRO A 60 4.81 0.19 16.76
N LYS A 61 3.79 0.84 17.33
CA LYS A 61 2.55 0.20 17.80
C LYS A 61 1.42 0.20 16.76
N SER A 62 1.58 0.94 15.66
CA SER A 62 0.60 0.95 14.58
C SER A 62 0.67 -0.35 13.77
N GLY A 63 -0.47 -0.92 13.43
CA GLY A 63 -0.55 -2.05 12.50
C GLY A 63 -0.37 -1.63 11.03
N GLU A 64 -0.47 -0.33 10.73
CA GLU A 64 -0.34 0.19 9.38
C GLU A 64 1.13 0.38 9.01
N VAL A 65 1.53 -0.18 7.88
CA VAL A 65 2.92 -0.15 7.38
C VAL A 65 3.12 1.00 6.40
N ALA A 66 2.25 1.08 5.41
CA ALA A 66 2.21 2.13 4.41
C ALA A 66 0.79 2.25 3.85
N CYS A 67 0.45 3.41 3.33
CA CYS A 67 -0.80 3.63 2.62
C CYS A 67 -0.71 4.84 1.70
N THR A 68 -1.59 4.89 0.71
CA THR A 68 -1.76 6.04 -0.17
C THR A 68 -3.23 6.38 -0.41
N ASN A 69 -3.49 7.63 -0.74
CA ASN A 69 -4.79 8.14 -1.16
C ASN A 69 -4.73 8.77 -2.56
N ASN A 70 -3.78 8.39 -3.39
CA ASN A 70 -3.51 8.95 -4.71
C ASN A 70 -2.88 10.36 -4.74
N LEU A 71 -2.80 11.05 -3.62
CA LEU A 71 -2.21 12.39 -3.49
C LEU A 71 -1.02 12.41 -2.56
N SER A 72 -1.00 11.48 -1.62
CA SER A 72 0.05 11.35 -0.62
C SER A 72 0.37 9.89 -0.35
N VAL A 73 1.63 9.64 -0.06
CA VAL A 73 2.15 8.35 0.41
C VAL A 73 2.57 8.51 1.85
N LEU A 74 2.03 7.70 2.72
CA LEU A 74 2.42 7.62 4.13
C LEU A 74 3.15 6.30 4.38
N ILE A 75 4.34 6.36 4.99
CA ILE A 75 5.14 5.18 5.32
C ILE A 75 5.47 5.20 6.80
N ASN A 76 5.25 4.09 7.48
CA ASN A 76 5.62 3.92 8.88
C ASN A 76 6.95 3.16 9.00
N ALA A 77 8.06 3.91 9.02
CA ALA A 77 9.39 3.33 9.18
C ALA A 77 9.64 2.73 10.59
N GLY A 78 8.79 3.04 11.56
CA GLY A 78 8.81 2.42 12.89
C GLY A 78 8.12 1.07 12.97
N HIS A 79 7.41 0.65 11.94
CA HIS A 79 6.71 -0.63 11.92
C HIS A 79 7.66 -1.81 12.05
N ARG A 80 7.17 -2.92 12.64
CA ARG A 80 7.97 -4.13 12.90
C ARG A 80 8.61 -4.69 11.62
N LEU A 81 7.89 -4.67 10.50
CA LEU A 81 8.40 -5.11 9.19
C LEU A 81 9.72 -4.43 8.84
N VAL A 82 9.86 -3.14 9.13
CA VAL A 82 11.08 -2.37 8.88
C VAL A 82 12.11 -2.60 9.98
N THR A 83 11.70 -2.45 11.25
CA THR A 83 12.62 -2.41 12.40
C THR A 83 13.22 -3.75 12.77
N GLN A 84 12.59 -4.88 12.43
CA GLN A 84 13.16 -6.22 12.65
C GLN A 84 14.41 -6.50 11.82
N ASN A 85 14.64 -5.74 10.75
CA ASN A 85 15.80 -5.91 9.91
C ASN A 85 17.02 -5.22 10.50
N ARG A 86 18.18 -5.86 10.40
CA ARG A 86 19.42 -5.34 10.94
C ARG A 86 20.06 -4.34 9.99
N GLY A 87 20.50 -3.22 10.54
CA GLY A 87 21.21 -2.17 9.83
C GLY A 87 20.25 -1.18 9.14
N ARG A 88 20.69 0.09 9.11
CA ARG A 88 19.92 1.19 8.52
C ARG A 88 19.75 1.04 7.02
N GLU A 89 20.73 0.46 6.36
CA GLU A 89 20.72 0.25 4.91
C GLU A 89 19.59 -0.71 4.51
N ASN A 90 19.51 -1.88 5.14
CA ASN A 90 18.42 -2.84 4.87
C ASN A 90 17.05 -2.26 5.19
N ARG A 91 16.93 -1.50 6.29
CA ARG A 91 15.68 -0.79 6.63
C ARG A 91 15.30 0.26 5.58
N TYR A 92 16.29 0.95 5.03
CA TYR A 92 16.08 1.91 3.96
C TYR A 92 15.60 1.23 2.67
N GLU A 93 16.16 0.08 2.31
CA GLU A 93 15.71 -0.70 1.15
C GLU A 93 14.25 -1.15 1.29
N ILE A 94 13.83 -1.57 2.48
CA ILE A 94 12.43 -1.92 2.76
C ILE A 94 11.53 -0.69 2.61
N VAL A 95 11.94 0.45 3.17
CA VAL A 95 11.19 1.71 3.01
C VAL A 95 11.11 2.13 1.54
N CYS A 96 12.16 1.92 0.74
CA CYS A 96 12.12 2.12 -0.71
C CYS A 96 11.13 1.19 -1.40
N GLY A 97 11.08 -0.09 -1.00
CA GLY A 97 10.12 -1.05 -1.52
C GLY A 97 8.67 -0.67 -1.20
N LEU A 98 8.40 -0.28 0.03
CA LEU A 98 7.09 0.23 0.46
C LEU A 98 6.70 1.48 -0.34
N PHE A 99 7.62 2.42 -0.49
CA PHE A 99 7.39 3.61 -1.30
C PHE A 99 7.07 3.27 -2.76
N ALA A 100 7.82 2.34 -3.36
CA ALA A 100 7.59 1.92 -4.75
C ALA A 100 6.22 1.26 -4.92
N HIS A 101 5.78 0.45 -3.95
CA HIS A 101 4.46 -0.16 -3.92
C HIS A 101 3.35 0.90 -3.87
N GLU A 102 3.42 1.83 -2.91
CA GLU A 102 2.42 2.90 -2.78
C GLU A 102 2.41 3.87 -3.98
N LEU A 103 3.58 4.12 -4.55
CA LEU A 103 3.68 4.91 -5.78
C LEU A 103 3.05 4.17 -6.96
N GLY A 104 3.17 2.84 -7.02
CA GLY A 104 2.48 1.99 -7.98
C GLY A 104 0.97 2.20 -7.92
N HIS A 105 0.39 2.19 -6.73
CA HIS A 105 -1.02 2.52 -6.54
C HIS A 105 -1.38 3.93 -7.05
N CYS A 106 -0.55 4.93 -6.79
CA CYS A 106 -0.78 6.28 -7.33
C CYS A 106 -0.78 6.35 -8.86
N LEU A 107 -0.07 5.44 -9.53
CA LEU A 107 0.10 5.44 -10.98
C LEU A 107 -0.94 4.56 -11.71
N TYR A 108 -1.33 3.45 -11.08
CA TYR A 108 -2.05 2.38 -11.76
C TYR A 108 -3.41 2.07 -11.14
N THR A 109 -3.66 2.40 -9.86
CA THR A 109 -4.92 2.08 -9.21
C THR A 109 -6.01 3.09 -9.55
N ASP A 110 -7.15 2.62 -10.02
CA ASP A 110 -8.37 3.41 -10.11
C ASP A 110 -9.07 3.46 -8.73
N PHE A 111 -8.70 4.46 -7.93
CA PHE A 111 -9.27 4.66 -6.59
C PHE A 111 -10.79 4.88 -6.61
N LEU A 112 -11.34 5.47 -7.69
CA LEU A 112 -12.78 5.67 -7.83
C LEU A 112 -13.49 4.34 -8.08
N ALA A 113 -12.95 3.53 -8.97
CA ALA A 113 -13.46 2.18 -9.21
C ALA A 113 -13.38 1.33 -7.94
N GLY A 114 -12.25 1.37 -7.22
CA GLY A 114 -12.06 0.69 -5.94
C GLY A 114 -13.07 1.13 -4.88
N GLN A 115 -13.35 2.43 -4.77
CA GLN A 115 -14.36 2.95 -3.84
C GLN A 115 -15.77 2.51 -4.24
N THR A 116 -16.09 2.54 -5.53
CA THR A 116 -17.36 2.08 -6.06
C THR A 116 -17.55 0.59 -5.78
N TYR A 117 -16.53 -0.22 -6.04
CA TYR A 117 -16.51 -1.64 -5.75
C TYR A 117 -16.76 -1.94 -4.25
N ASN A 118 -16.05 -1.25 -3.37
CA ASN A 118 -16.24 -1.40 -1.93
C ASN A 118 -17.65 -0.99 -1.47
N ASN A 119 -18.23 0.04 -2.08
CA ASN A 119 -19.61 0.44 -1.82
C ASN A 119 -20.64 -0.61 -2.30
N TYR A 120 -20.37 -1.28 -3.41
CA TYR A 120 -21.19 -2.39 -3.88
C TYR A 120 -21.09 -3.60 -2.97
N LEU A 121 -19.88 -3.96 -2.54
CA LEU A 121 -19.65 -5.05 -1.58
C LEU A 121 -20.37 -4.79 -0.26
N SER A 122 -20.30 -3.55 0.26
CA SER A 122 -20.92 -3.18 1.53
C SER A 122 -22.47 -3.20 1.50
N ARG A 123 -23.04 -3.10 0.29
CA ARG A 123 -24.51 -3.10 0.10
C ARG A 123 -25.07 -4.47 -0.30
N GLU A 124 -24.30 -5.53 -0.18
CA GLU A 124 -24.67 -6.91 -0.57
C GLU A 124 -25.08 -7.05 -2.06
N LYS A 125 -24.82 -6.03 -2.87
CA LYS A 125 -25.20 -6.01 -4.30
C LYS A 125 -24.21 -6.70 -5.22
N TRP A 126 -23.05 -7.03 -4.69
CA TRP A 126 -21.96 -7.61 -5.47
C TRP A 126 -22.13 -9.11 -5.73
N TYR A 127 -22.77 -9.82 -4.80
CA TYR A 127 -22.91 -11.25 -4.92
C TYR A 127 -24.01 -11.58 -5.93
N PRO A 128 -23.70 -12.30 -7.02
CA PRO A 128 -24.73 -12.80 -7.89
C PRO A 128 -25.68 -13.69 -7.08
N GLU A 129 -26.95 -13.66 -7.40
CA GLU A 129 -27.90 -14.59 -6.79
C GLU A 129 -27.50 -16.03 -7.14
N PRO A 130 -27.71 -16.98 -6.22
CA PRO A 130 -27.49 -18.38 -6.53
C PRO A 130 -28.25 -18.76 -7.81
N PRO A 131 -27.65 -19.54 -8.72
CA PRO A 131 -28.30 -19.86 -9.95
C PRO A 131 -29.64 -20.56 -9.71
N ALA A 132 -30.68 -20.12 -10.41
CA ALA A 132 -32.04 -20.65 -10.28
C ALA A 132 -32.20 -22.09 -10.84
N TYR A 133 -31.22 -22.60 -11.57
CA TYR A 133 -31.25 -23.96 -12.10
C TYR A 133 -30.90 -25.01 -11.06
N LYS A 134 -31.37 -26.24 -11.26
CA LYS A 134 -31.02 -27.36 -10.38
C LYS A 134 -29.53 -27.67 -10.51
N LEU A 135 -28.79 -27.40 -9.44
CA LEU A 135 -27.40 -27.81 -9.35
C LEU A 135 -27.29 -29.32 -9.19
N PRO A 136 -26.26 -29.96 -9.74
CA PRO A 136 -25.94 -31.36 -9.46
C PRO A 136 -25.84 -31.61 -7.95
N LYS A 137 -26.08 -32.83 -7.51
CA LYS A 137 -26.11 -33.17 -6.06
C LYS A 137 -24.80 -32.87 -5.32
N ASP A 138 -23.69 -32.91 -6.02
CA ASP A 138 -22.35 -32.64 -5.54
C ASP A 138 -22.06 -31.12 -5.34
N THR A 139 -22.93 -30.24 -5.82
CA THR A 139 -22.79 -28.78 -5.66
C THR A 139 -23.63 -28.20 -4.52
N VAL A 140 -24.23 -29.04 -3.68
CA VAL A 140 -24.98 -28.60 -2.47
C VAL A 140 -24.08 -27.76 -1.55
N SER A 141 -22.81 -28.13 -1.42
CA SER A 141 -21.82 -27.38 -0.64
C SER A 141 -21.53 -26.00 -1.19
N GLU A 142 -21.55 -25.85 -2.52
CA GLU A 142 -21.35 -24.57 -3.19
C GLU A 142 -22.53 -23.61 -2.94
N ARG A 143 -23.75 -24.10 -3.01
CA ARG A 143 -24.94 -23.31 -2.65
C ARG A 143 -24.91 -22.88 -1.19
N ALA A 144 -24.59 -23.78 -0.28
CA ALA A 144 -24.45 -23.48 1.13
C ALA A 144 -23.36 -22.43 1.38
N LEU A 145 -22.24 -22.49 0.63
CA LEU A 145 -21.19 -21.48 0.67
C LEU A 145 -21.69 -20.12 0.19
N TRP A 146 -22.46 -20.05 -0.89
CA TRP A 146 -23.07 -18.81 -1.38
C TRP A 146 -24.02 -18.19 -0.37
N GLU A 147 -24.91 -18.99 0.23
CA GLU A 147 -25.82 -18.53 1.28
C GLU A 147 -25.05 -18.05 2.51
N TYR A 148 -24.02 -18.77 2.91
CA TYR A 148 -23.16 -18.40 4.03
C TYR A 148 -22.45 -17.07 3.78
N VAL A 149 -21.88 -16.89 2.61
CA VAL A 149 -21.19 -15.64 2.22
C VAL A 149 -22.16 -14.46 2.16
N ARG A 150 -23.40 -14.70 1.74
CA ARG A 150 -24.44 -13.65 1.64
C ARG A 150 -24.99 -13.24 3.00
N LEU A 151 -25.15 -14.16 3.94
CA LEU A 151 -25.86 -13.94 5.20
C LEU A 151 -24.95 -13.54 6.36
N GLU A 152 -23.66 -13.86 6.29
CA GLU A 152 -22.73 -13.59 7.38
C GLU A 152 -21.91 -12.31 7.18
N PRO A 153 -22.15 -11.24 7.94
CA PRO A 153 -21.40 -9.97 7.81
C PRO A 153 -19.88 -10.14 7.96
N ARG A 154 -19.45 -11.11 8.79
CA ARG A 154 -18.02 -11.42 8.97
C ARG A 154 -17.37 -11.93 7.70
N ASN A 155 -18.12 -12.68 6.91
CA ASN A 155 -17.63 -13.18 5.63
C ASN A 155 -17.49 -12.08 4.59
N ASN A 156 -18.30 -11.03 4.68
CA ASN A 156 -18.16 -9.85 3.84
C ASN A 156 -16.83 -9.13 4.10
N GLU A 157 -16.39 -9.06 5.37
CA GLU A 157 -15.07 -8.50 5.70
C GLU A 157 -13.93 -9.37 5.16
N MET A 158 -14.04 -10.68 5.29
CA MET A 158 -13.07 -11.64 4.75
C MET A 158 -12.99 -11.54 3.23
N LEU A 159 -14.13 -11.48 2.55
CA LEU A 159 -14.16 -11.33 1.10
C LEU A 159 -13.60 -9.99 0.63
N ARG A 160 -13.85 -8.89 1.35
CA ARG A 160 -13.21 -7.60 1.08
C ARG A 160 -11.70 -7.70 1.24
N TYR A 161 -11.25 -8.34 2.31
CA TYR A 161 -9.84 -8.56 2.56
C TYR A 161 -9.20 -9.37 1.43
N VAL A 162 -9.80 -10.49 1.04
CA VAL A 162 -9.32 -11.33 -0.08
C VAL A 162 -9.35 -10.55 -1.40
N ALA A 163 -10.43 -9.83 -1.71
CA ALA A 163 -10.54 -9.04 -2.91
C ALA A 163 -9.47 -7.93 -2.97
N HIS A 164 -9.22 -7.25 -1.85
CA HIS A 164 -8.17 -6.25 -1.74
C HIS A 164 -6.79 -6.85 -2.00
N HIS A 165 -6.49 -8.02 -1.42
CA HIS A 165 -5.21 -8.68 -1.67
C HIS A 165 -5.06 -9.18 -3.10
N ILE A 166 -6.12 -9.69 -3.71
CA ILE A 166 -6.11 -10.11 -5.12
C ILE A 166 -5.89 -8.89 -6.03
N SER A 167 -6.57 -7.77 -5.79
CA SER A 167 -6.34 -6.52 -6.52
C SER A 167 -4.88 -6.10 -6.46
N ASN A 168 -4.29 -6.08 -5.27
CA ASN A 168 -2.88 -5.72 -5.09
C ASN A 168 -1.89 -6.65 -5.80
N VAL A 169 -2.28 -7.88 -6.11
CA VAL A 169 -1.44 -8.84 -6.85
C VAL A 169 -1.60 -8.66 -8.36
N ILE A 170 -2.78 -8.20 -8.80
CA ILE A 170 -3.08 -8.00 -10.24
C ILE A 170 -2.54 -6.65 -10.74
N GLU A 171 -2.46 -5.65 -9.88
CA GLU A 171 -1.84 -4.35 -10.18
C GLU A 171 -0.31 -4.43 -10.23
#